data_e6dde1d196db53667b259a95ac079b8c
#
_entry.id   e6dde1d196db53667b259a95ac079b8c
#
_cell.length_a   1.000
_cell.length_b   1.000
_cell.length_c   1.000
_cell.angle_alpha   90.00
_cell.angle_beta   90.00
_cell.angle_gamma   90.00
#
_symmetry.space_group_name_H-M   'P 1'
#
loop_
_entity.id
_entity.type
_entity.pdbx_description
1 polymer ?
#
loop_
_entity_poly.entity_id
_entity_poly.type
_entity_poly.pdbx_seq_one_letter_code
_entity_poly.pdbx_strand_id
1 'polypeptide(L)'
;MAERSFPGRGPQRGGADTEPIAVALLGGTRGLWTEAVAWMLTSDGYELVAAFDTVEDLMVELGTVSAKLLLIDLDDRPVDWAAIGRVRKQRPDLKLVLITAALTAGAAEAIRADHLDGVIDKTDSADQARATLLHVHEGRRVFPSGWQDAARPQRQGADGLSAREFAILELVASGLRNTEIASQLMISHNTVKFHLRAVYAQLGVRNRVEAAQAFARMRRGG
;
A
#
# COMPACT_ATOMS: atom_id res chain seq x y z
N MET A 1 -3.89 -30.42 -2.30
CA MET A 1 -2.41 -30.48 -2.23
C MET A 1 -1.89 -30.34 -3.67
N ALA A 2 -1.57 -29.14 -4.07
CA ALA A 2 -0.98 -28.88 -5.38
C ALA A 2 0.27 -28.03 -5.13
N GLU A 3 1.43 -28.68 -5.13
CA GLU A 3 2.73 -28.02 -5.20
C GLU A 3 2.76 -27.20 -6.50
N ARG A 4 2.68 -25.89 -6.36
CA ARG A 4 2.94 -24.99 -7.49
C ARG A 4 4.43 -24.69 -7.52
N SER A 5 5.16 -25.40 -8.39
CA SER A 5 6.52 -25.04 -8.81
C SER A 5 6.49 -23.66 -9.43
N PHE A 6 7.20 -22.70 -8.83
CA PHE A 6 7.50 -21.41 -9.44
C PHE A 6 8.67 -21.55 -10.42
N PRO A 7 8.68 -20.86 -11.58
CA PRO A 7 9.74 -20.98 -12.56
C PRO A 7 11.06 -20.38 -12.06
N GLY A 8 12.07 -21.20 -12.20
CA GLY A 8 13.49 -21.01 -12.30
C GLY A 8 14.22 -19.85 -11.62
N ARG A 9 15.21 -20.23 -10.82
CA ARG A 9 16.28 -19.36 -10.30
C ARG A 9 16.92 -18.56 -11.43
N GLY A 10 16.79 -17.23 -11.34
CA GLY A 10 17.62 -16.30 -12.14
C GLY A 10 19.09 -16.34 -11.73
N PRO A 11 20.01 -15.72 -12.51
CA PRO A 11 21.45 -15.83 -12.29
C PRO A 11 21.84 -15.21 -10.94
N GLN A 12 22.45 -16.02 -10.08
CA GLN A 12 23.06 -15.61 -8.82
C GLN A 12 24.20 -14.62 -9.11
N ARG A 13 24.04 -13.37 -8.69
CA ARG A 13 25.17 -12.46 -8.52
C ARG A 13 25.69 -12.61 -7.10
N GLY A 14 26.93 -13.06 -6.99
CA GLY A 14 27.61 -13.32 -5.73
C GLY A 14 27.77 -12.09 -4.86
N GLY A 15 27.46 -12.24 -3.59
CA GLY A 15 27.75 -11.30 -2.52
C GLY A 15 27.17 -11.83 -1.22
N ALA A 16 28.07 -12.22 -0.28
CA ALA A 16 27.86 -12.61 1.11
C ALA A 16 26.79 -13.71 1.40
N ASP A 17 27.20 -14.71 2.17
CA ASP A 17 26.40 -15.83 2.71
C ASP A 17 25.27 -15.38 3.67
N THR A 18 24.35 -14.55 3.20
CA THR A 18 23.17 -14.18 3.96
C THR A 18 22.00 -14.99 3.41
N GLU A 19 21.37 -15.81 4.24
CA GLU A 19 20.15 -16.52 3.85
C GLU A 19 19.10 -15.51 3.32
N PRO A 20 18.42 -15.84 2.22
CA PRO A 20 17.40 -14.95 1.67
C PRO A 20 16.28 -14.71 2.68
N ILE A 21 15.78 -13.49 2.72
CA ILE A 21 14.66 -13.13 3.58
C ILE A 21 13.38 -13.74 3.02
N ALA A 22 12.78 -14.67 3.76
CA ALA A 22 11.57 -15.36 3.37
C ALA A 22 10.35 -14.42 3.39
N VAL A 23 9.65 -14.35 2.28
CA VAL A 23 8.48 -13.47 2.05
C VAL A 23 7.28 -14.31 1.69
N ALA A 24 6.12 -14.01 2.27
CA ALA A 24 4.82 -14.48 1.81
C ALA A 24 4.04 -13.35 1.13
N LEU A 25 3.16 -13.71 0.21
CA LEU A 25 2.27 -12.77 -0.49
C LEU A 25 0.81 -13.11 -0.18
N LEU A 26 0.01 -12.10 0.14
CA LEU A 26 -1.43 -12.20 0.29
C LEU A 26 -2.13 -11.33 -0.74
N GLY A 27 -2.97 -11.93 -1.56
CA GLY A 27 -3.62 -11.28 -2.69
C GLY A 27 -2.69 -11.20 -3.92
N GLY A 28 -3.19 -10.62 -4.99
CA GLY A 28 -2.37 -10.35 -6.19
C GLY A 28 -1.75 -11.58 -6.88
N THR A 29 -2.20 -12.81 -6.57
CA THR A 29 -1.56 -14.04 -7.10
C THR A 29 -1.73 -14.21 -8.61
N ARG A 30 -2.48 -13.34 -9.26
CA ARG A 30 -2.74 -13.36 -10.70
C ARG A 30 -2.52 -11.97 -11.29
N GLY A 31 -1.39 -11.77 -11.94
CA GLY A 31 -1.16 -10.56 -12.71
C GLY A 31 0.30 -10.18 -12.88
N LEU A 32 0.55 -9.31 -13.82
CA LEU A 32 1.88 -8.79 -14.16
C LEU A 32 2.59 -8.15 -12.95
N TRP A 33 1.81 -7.56 -12.05
CA TRP A 33 2.33 -6.94 -10.83
C TRP A 33 2.94 -7.97 -9.86
N THR A 34 2.28 -9.10 -9.66
CA THR A 34 2.78 -10.18 -8.80
C THR A 34 4.09 -10.76 -9.34
N GLU A 35 4.17 -10.94 -10.67
CA GLU A 35 5.39 -11.40 -11.33
C GLU A 35 6.50 -10.37 -11.18
N ALA A 36 6.20 -9.09 -11.31
CA ALA A 36 7.16 -8.01 -11.12
C ALA A 36 7.69 -7.93 -9.68
N VAL A 37 6.81 -8.09 -8.68
CA VAL A 37 7.19 -8.15 -7.26
C VAL A 37 8.04 -9.38 -6.98
N ALA A 38 7.62 -10.56 -7.46
CA ALA A 38 8.39 -11.79 -7.30
C ALA A 38 9.78 -11.67 -7.94
N TRP A 39 9.88 -11.10 -9.15
CA TRP A 39 11.15 -10.85 -9.83
C TRP A 39 12.03 -9.85 -9.06
N MET A 40 11.45 -8.76 -8.59
CA MET A 40 12.14 -7.77 -7.76
C MET A 40 12.71 -8.40 -6.49
N LEU A 41 11.91 -9.21 -5.80
CA LEU A 41 12.31 -9.87 -4.55
C LEU A 41 13.49 -10.83 -4.79
N THR A 42 13.41 -11.70 -5.80
CA THR A 42 14.46 -12.71 -6.06
C THR A 42 15.80 -12.09 -6.47
N SER A 43 15.80 -10.88 -7.02
CA SER A 43 17.02 -10.16 -7.41
C SER A 43 17.79 -9.55 -6.23
N ASP A 44 17.17 -9.45 -5.03
CA ASP A 44 17.65 -8.60 -3.93
C ASP A 44 17.80 -9.33 -2.58
N GLY A 45 17.95 -10.64 -2.59
CA GLY A 45 18.14 -11.42 -1.37
C GLY A 45 16.84 -11.72 -0.61
N TYR A 46 15.70 -11.66 -1.29
CA TYR A 46 14.41 -12.15 -0.79
C TYR A 46 13.99 -13.43 -1.52
N GLU A 47 13.24 -14.28 -0.83
CA GLU A 47 12.67 -15.50 -1.40
C GLU A 47 11.17 -15.54 -1.14
N LEU A 48 10.37 -15.69 -2.20
CA LEU A 48 8.93 -15.90 -2.08
C LEU A 48 8.67 -17.37 -1.69
N VAL A 49 8.29 -17.59 -0.43
CA VAL A 49 8.09 -18.94 0.13
C VAL A 49 6.63 -19.39 0.09
N ALA A 50 5.67 -18.48 0.03
CA ALA A 50 4.25 -18.78 -0.05
C ALA A 50 3.46 -17.64 -0.71
N ALA A 51 2.32 -17.98 -1.31
CA ALA A 51 1.36 -17.00 -1.84
C ALA A 51 -0.07 -17.50 -1.61
N PHE A 52 -0.91 -16.61 -1.12
CA PHE A 52 -2.30 -16.86 -0.73
C PHE A 52 -3.25 -15.94 -1.48
N ASP A 53 -4.36 -16.46 -1.96
CA ASP A 53 -5.39 -15.66 -2.61
C ASP A 53 -6.30 -14.95 -1.59
N THR A 54 -6.51 -15.55 -0.43
CA THR A 54 -7.39 -15.04 0.62
C THR A 54 -6.73 -15.03 2.00
N VAL A 55 -7.28 -14.25 2.93
CA VAL A 55 -6.82 -14.26 4.33
C VAL A 55 -7.15 -15.61 5.00
N GLU A 56 -8.23 -16.24 4.59
CA GLU A 56 -8.66 -17.55 5.07
C GLU A 56 -7.61 -18.61 4.73
N ASP A 57 -7.11 -18.64 3.49
CA ASP A 57 -6.05 -19.56 3.07
C ASP A 57 -4.76 -19.33 3.87
N LEU A 58 -4.37 -18.06 4.04
CA LEU A 58 -3.23 -17.68 4.88
C LEU A 58 -3.43 -18.18 6.32
N MET A 59 -4.61 -17.99 6.92
CA MET A 59 -4.88 -18.39 8.31
C MET A 59 -4.77 -19.89 8.54
N VAL A 60 -5.10 -20.70 7.55
CA VAL A 60 -4.94 -22.17 7.63
C VAL A 60 -3.46 -22.58 7.72
N GLU A 61 -2.61 -21.90 6.97
CA GLU A 61 -1.18 -22.22 6.88
C GLU A 61 -0.28 -21.32 7.74
N LEU A 62 -0.84 -20.36 8.47
CA LEU A 62 -0.10 -19.31 9.18
C LEU A 62 0.95 -19.86 10.17
N GLY A 63 0.67 -21.01 10.80
CA GLY A 63 1.58 -21.68 11.73
C GLY A 63 2.77 -22.38 11.08
N THR A 64 2.68 -22.71 9.80
CA THR A 64 3.70 -23.47 9.05
C THR A 64 4.53 -22.61 8.12
N VAL A 65 4.03 -21.41 7.77
CA VAL A 65 4.73 -20.45 6.90
C VAL A 65 5.95 -19.88 7.58
N SER A 66 7.12 -20.14 7.01
CA SER A 66 8.42 -19.67 7.53
C SER A 66 8.75 -18.20 7.16
N ALA A 67 7.80 -17.46 6.59
CA ALA A 67 8.01 -16.08 6.16
C ALA A 67 8.34 -15.13 7.32
N LYS A 68 9.21 -14.15 7.05
CA LYS A 68 9.52 -13.00 7.92
C LYS A 68 8.72 -11.75 7.54
N LEU A 69 8.35 -11.65 6.27
CA LEU A 69 7.55 -10.55 5.71
C LEU A 69 6.29 -11.12 5.07
N LEU A 70 5.15 -10.45 5.27
CA LEU A 70 3.91 -10.68 4.55
C LEU A 70 3.59 -9.43 3.74
N LEU A 71 3.64 -9.55 2.42
CA LEU A 71 3.19 -8.52 1.50
C LEU A 71 1.69 -8.68 1.27
N ILE A 72 0.93 -7.62 1.43
CA ILE A 72 -0.54 -7.63 1.33
C ILE A 72 -0.92 -6.75 0.13
N ASP A 73 -1.43 -7.36 -0.94
CA ASP A 73 -1.93 -6.67 -2.14
C ASP A 73 -3.41 -7.04 -2.36
N LEU A 74 -4.30 -6.21 -1.86
CA LEU A 74 -5.74 -6.44 -1.89
C LEU A 74 -6.52 -5.30 -2.57
N ASP A 75 -5.87 -4.49 -3.43
CA ASP A 75 -6.49 -3.30 -4.05
C ASP A 75 -7.80 -3.60 -4.81
N ASP A 76 -7.93 -4.81 -5.36
CA ASP A 76 -9.10 -5.22 -6.13
C ASP A 76 -10.19 -5.91 -5.28
N ARG A 77 -10.01 -5.98 -3.95
CA ARG A 77 -10.92 -6.69 -3.05
C ARG A 77 -11.17 -5.92 -1.75
N PRO A 78 -12.35 -6.06 -1.14
CA PRO A 78 -12.57 -5.57 0.22
C PRO A 78 -11.59 -6.23 1.19
N VAL A 79 -10.88 -5.42 1.95
CA VAL A 79 -9.92 -5.94 2.95
C VAL A 79 -10.62 -6.18 4.27
N ASP A 80 -10.61 -7.41 4.77
CA ASP A 80 -10.98 -7.70 6.15
C ASP A 80 -9.83 -7.31 7.10
N TRP A 81 -9.83 -6.06 7.55
CA TRP A 81 -8.84 -5.54 8.49
C TRP A 81 -8.88 -6.25 9.85
N ALA A 82 -10.03 -6.81 10.25
CA ALA A 82 -10.14 -7.60 11.47
C ALA A 82 -9.38 -8.94 11.32
N ALA A 83 -9.43 -9.55 10.13
CA ALA A 83 -8.65 -10.74 9.83
C ALA A 83 -7.13 -10.43 9.83
N ILE A 84 -6.70 -9.31 9.25
CA ILE A 84 -5.30 -8.87 9.33
C ILE A 84 -4.86 -8.66 10.78
N GLY A 85 -5.73 -8.08 11.63
CA GLY A 85 -5.48 -7.97 13.07
C GLY A 85 -5.35 -9.33 13.77
N ARG A 86 -6.06 -10.38 13.32
CA ARG A 86 -5.89 -11.75 13.82
C ARG A 86 -4.53 -12.34 13.41
N VAL A 87 -4.11 -12.12 12.15
CA VAL A 87 -2.76 -12.51 11.69
C VAL A 87 -1.68 -11.88 12.58
N ARG A 88 -1.76 -10.59 12.84
CA ARG A 88 -0.84 -9.86 13.72
C ARG A 88 -0.76 -10.48 15.12
N LYS A 89 -1.92 -10.84 15.71
CA LYS A 89 -1.98 -11.44 17.05
C LYS A 89 -1.37 -12.83 17.11
N GLN A 90 -1.56 -13.64 16.08
CA GLN A 90 -1.03 -15.01 16.01
C GLN A 90 0.46 -15.06 15.64
N ARG A 91 0.92 -14.12 14.82
CA ARG A 91 2.30 -14.04 14.34
C ARG A 91 2.85 -12.61 14.57
N PRO A 92 3.17 -12.24 15.82
CA PRO A 92 3.72 -10.93 16.14
C PRO A 92 5.13 -10.71 15.54
N ASP A 93 5.85 -11.80 15.24
CA ASP A 93 7.16 -11.81 14.58
C ASP A 93 7.08 -11.50 13.08
N LEU A 94 5.94 -11.80 12.44
CA LEU A 94 5.72 -11.57 11.01
C LEU A 94 5.51 -10.08 10.74
N LYS A 95 6.32 -9.50 9.85
CA LYS A 95 6.19 -8.10 9.44
C LYS A 95 5.16 -7.97 8.32
N LEU A 96 4.17 -7.12 8.51
CA LEU A 96 3.06 -6.93 7.57
C LEU A 96 3.25 -5.63 6.79
N VAL A 97 3.38 -5.74 5.47
CA VAL A 97 3.57 -4.61 4.54
C VAL A 97 2.41 -4.57 3.55
N LEU A 98 1.65 -3.49 3.56
CA LEU A 98 0.59 -3.24 2.60
C LEU A 98 1.18 -2.69 1.30
N ILE A 99 0.78 -3.25 0.17
CA ILE A 99 1.04 -2.70 -1.17
C ILE A 99 -0.28 -2.15 -1.69
N THR A 100 -0.36 -0.86 -1.97
CA THR A 100 -1.61 -0.24 -2.39
C THR A 100 -1.40 0.92 -3.36
N ALA A 101 -2.38 1.12 -4.23
CA ALA A 101 -2.43 2.31 -5.07
C ALA A 101 -3.03 3.53 -4.35
N ALA A 102 -3.78 3.29 -3.26
CA ALA A 102 -4.38 4.37 -2.46
C ALA A 102 -4.60 3.92 -1.01
N LEU A 103 -4.18 4.73 -0.05
CA LEU A 103 -4.40 4.44 1.37
C LEU A 103 -5.87 4.72 1.75
N THR A 104 -6.59 3.71 2.09
CA THR A 104 -7.98 3.82 2.54
C THR A 104 -8.05 4.16 4.03
N ALA A 105 -9.21 4.63 4.49
CA ALA A 105 -9.46 4.87 5.92
C ALA A 105 -9.25 3.60 6.76
N GLY A 106 -9.65 2.43 6.24
CA GLY A 106 -9.43 1.13 6.89
C GLY A 106 -7.95 0.78 7.01
N ALA A 107 -7.13 1.02 5.97
CA ALA A 107 -5.69 0.84 6.02
C ALA A 107 -5.04 1.76 7.05
N ALA A 108 -5.45 3.02 7.08
CA ALA A 108 -4.97 3.99 8.05
C ALA A 108 -5.35 3.62 9.49
N GLU A 109 -6.55 3.04 9.70
CA GLU A 109 -6.94 2.49 10.99
C GLU A 109 -6.08 1.28 11.38
N ALA A 110 -5.80 0.38 10.44
CA ALA A 110 -4.92 -0.77 10.66
C ALA A 110 -3.48 -0.35 11.02
N ILE A 111 -2.97 0.75 10.46
CA ILE A 111 -1.68 1.34 10.85
C ILE A 111 -1.74 1.84 12.30
N ARG A 112 -2.81 2.55 12.69
CA ARG A 112 -2.99 3.04 14.08
C ARG A 112 -3.13 1.92 15.09
N ALA A 113 -3.78 0.83 14.70
CA ALA A 113 -3.96 -0.36 15.54
C ALA A 113 -2.71 -1.27 15.58
N ASP A 114 -1.57 -0.81 15.06
CA ASP A 114 -0.31 -1.57 14.97
C ASP A 114 -0.40 -2.89 14.18
N HIS A 115 -1.37 -2.98 13.27
CA HIS A 115 -1.54 -4.18 12.42
C HIS A 115 -0.55 -4.21 11.26
N LEU A 116 -0.01 -3.06 10.83
CA LEU A 116 0.94 -2.94 9.71
C LEU A 116 2.28 -2.39 10.18
N ASP A 117 3.36 -2.85 9.58
CA ASP A 117 4.73 -2.36 9.79
C ASP A 117 5.19 -1.43 8.67
N GLY A 118 4.59 -1.54 7.47
CA GLY A 118 4.95 -0.68 6.34
C GLY A 118 3.86 -0.58 5.30
N VAL A 119 4.01 0.43 4.44
CA VAL A 119 3.18 0.63 3.25
C VAL A 119 4.07 0.97 2.06
N ILE A 120 3.87 0.28 0.95
CA ILE A 120 4.48 0.54 -0.36
C ILE A 120 3.38 1.09 -1.28
N ASP A 121 3.60 2.26 -1.86
CA ASP A 121 2.72 2.78 -2.92
C ASP A 121 3.06 2.08 -4.24
N LYS A 122 2.05 1.61 -4.98
CA LYS A 122 2.25 0.99 -6.32
C LYS A 122 2.93 1.93 -7.34
N THR A 123 3.07 3.21 -7.01
CA THR A 123 3.84 4.18 -7.81
C THR A 123 5.26 4.40 -7.33
N ASP A 124 5.67 3.75 -6.23
CA ASP A 124 7.06 3.80 -5.77
C ASP A 124 7.97 3.14 -6.82
N SER A 125 9.20 3.65 -6.92
CA SER A 125 10.23 2.97 -7.70
C SER A 125 10.63 1.65 -7.02
N ALA A 126 11.22 0.74 -7.78
CA ALA A 126 11.75 -0.51 -7.22
C ALA A 126 12.72 -0.25 -6.05
N ASP A 127 13.57 0.78 -6.14
CA ASP A 127 14.51 1.13 -5.09
C ASP A 127 13.82 1.65 -3.82
N GLN A 128 12.73 2.41 -3.97
CA GLN A 128 11.92 2.87 -2.83
C GLN A 128 11.21 1.69 -2.15
N ALA A 129 10.61 0.79 -2.93
CA ALA A 129 9.97 -0.41 -2.41
C ALA A 129 10.98 -1.30 -1.65
N ARG A 130 12.18 -1.50 -2.20
CA ARG A 130 13.28 -2.23 -1.55
C ARG A 130 13.69 -1.60 -0.24
N ALA A 131 13.91 -0.29 -0.23
CA ALA A 131 14.27 0.45 0.98
C ALA A 131 13.22 0.27 2.08
N THR A 132 11.93 0.32 1.71
CA THR A 132 10.83 0.06 2.64
C THR A 132 10.89 -1.35 3.21
N LEU A 133 11.08 -2.37 2.37
CA LEU A 133 11.16 -3.77 2.83
C LEU A 133 12.36 -4.00 3.76
N LEU A 134 13.53 -3.45 3.41
CA LEU A 134 14.72 -3.56 4.24
C LEU A 134 14.51 -2.92 5.62
N HIS A 135 14.01 -1.69 5.66
CA HIS A 135 13.75 -1.00 6.93
C HIS A 135 12.70 -1.72 7.78
N VAL A 136 11.66 -2.28 7.17
CA VAL A 136 10.64 -3.07 7.88
C VAL A 136 11.25 -4.36 8.42
N HIS A 137 12.08 -5.06 7.63
CA HIS A 137 12.80 -6.25 8.09
C HIS A 137 13.70 -5.95 9.29
N GLU A 138 14.38 -4.79 9.29
CA GLU A 138 15.19 -4.30 10.40
C GLU A 138 14.35 -3.87 11.63
N GLY A 139 13.04 -3.97 11.58
CA GLY A 139 12.13 -3.62 12.68
C GLY A 139 11.68 -2.17 12.71
N ARG A 140 12.00 -1.38 11.69
CA ARG A 140 11.49 -0.01 11.55
C ARG A 140 10.07 -0.03 10.98
N ARG A 141 9.29 0.99 11.29
CA ARG A 141 7.98 1.20 10.67
C ARG A 141 8.08 2.26 9.58
N VAL A 142 7.59 1.93 8.38
CA VAL A 142 7.73 2.80 7.20
C VAL A 142 6.36 3.07 6.58
N PHE A 143 5.91 4.31 6.67
CA PHE A 143 4.63 4.75 6.13
C PHE A 143 4.78 6.00 5.27
N PRO A 144 3.92 6.20 4.25
CA PRO A 144 3.92 7.42 3.45
C PRO A 144 3.72 8.67 4.31
N SER A 145 4.37 9.77 3.97
CA SER A 145 4.17 11.05 4.65
C SER A 145 2.69 11.44 4.64
N GLY A 146 2.16 11.89 5.77
CA GLY A 146 0.75 12.33 5.88
C GLY A 146 -0.28 11.19 6.03
N TRP A 147 0.16 9.94 6.26
CA TRP A 147 -0.76 8.84 6.51
C TRP A 147 -1.69 9.10 7.71
N GLN A 148 -1.20 9.85 8.71
CA GLN A 148 -1.97 10.24 9.89
C GLN A 148 -3.20 11.09 9.51
N ASP A 149 -3.09 11.89 8.45
CA ASP A 149 -4.20 12.72 7.98
C ASP A 149 -5.28 11.86 7.31
N ALA A 150 -4.90 10.79 6.60
CA ALA A 150 -5.84 9.79 6.10
C ALA A 150 -6.51 8.98 7.24
N ALA A 151 -5.82 8.84 8.36
CA ALA A 151 -6.27 8.08 9.53
C ALA A 151 -7.11 8.89 10.53
N ARG A 152 -7.08 10.21 10.50
CA ARG A 152 -7.95 11.01 11.38
C ARG A 152 -9.40 10.74 11.01
N PRO A 153 -10.31 10.51 11.99
CA PRO A 153 -11.73 10.62 11.74
C PRO A 153 -11.96 12.08 11.32
N GLN A 154 -11.90 12.29 10.02
CA GLN A 154 -12.03 13.63 9.49
C GLN A 154 -13.50 13.98 9.64
N ARG A 155 -13.79 15.15 10.19
CA ARG A 155 -15.05 15.82 9.94
C ARG A 155 -15.15 15.87 8.41
N GLN A 156 -15.80 14.88 7.84
CA GLN A 156 -16.18 14.89 6.44
C GLN A 156 -17.02 16.14 6.25
N GLY A 157 -16.59 17.03 5.39
CA GLY A 157 -17.49 18.06 4.89
C GLY A 157 -18.72 17.39 4.30
N ALA A 158 -19.77 18.15 4.00
CA ALA A 158 -21.00 17.63 3.38
C ALA A 158 -20.73 16.76 2.14
N ASP A 159 -19.54 16.83 1.57
CA ASP A 159 -19.07 16.16 0.35
C ASP A 159 -18.24 14.89 0.60
N GLY A 160 -18.10 14.45 1.86
CA GLY A 160 -17.35 13.24 2.22
C GLY A 160 -15.83 13.35 2.14
N LEU A 161 -15.30 14.51 1.70
CA LEU A 161 -13.86 14.74 1.58
C LEU A 161 -13.25 15.19 2.91
N SER A 162 -12.04 14.78 3.13
CA SER A 162 -11.21 15.26 4.21
C SER A 162 -10.76 16.71 4.00
N ALA A 163 -10.38 17.42 5.08
CA ALA A 163 -9.82 18.75 4.96
C ALA A 163 -8.57 18.78 4.05
N ARG A 164 -7.76 17.73 4.10
CA ARG A 164 -6.56 17.59 3.26
C ARG A 164 -6.91 17.33 1.80
N GLU A 165 -7.82 16.43 1.55
CA GLU A 165 -8.34 16.12 0.21
C GLU A 165 -9.05 17.31 -0.40
N PHE A 166 -9.83 18.03 0.41
CA PHE A 166 -10.48 19.28 -0.03
C PHE A 166 -9.44 20.35 -0.41
N ALA A 167 -8.40 20.57 0.40
CA ALA A 167 -7.32 21.51 0.09
C ALA A 167 -6.57 21.13 -1.20
N ILE A 168 -6.29 19.84 -1.39
CA ILE A 168 -5.65 19.35 -2.62
C ILE A 168 -6.58 19.55 -3.82
N LEU A 169 -7.87 19.24 -3.68
CA LEU A 169 -8.87 19.42 -4.75
C LEU A 169 -9.03 20.90 -5.14
N GLU A 170 -8.98 21.80 -4.16
CA GLU A 170 -9.00 23.24 -4.40
C GLU A 170 -7.80 23.71 -5.25
N LEU A 171 -6.59 23.24 -4.93
CA LEU A 171 -5.38 23.53 -5.69
C LEU A 171 -5.40 22.91 -7.09
N VAL A 172 -6.00 21.71 -7.23
CA VAL A 172 -6.27 21.09 -8.53
C VAL A 172 -7.22 21.95 -9.37
N ALA A 173 -8.30 22.42 -8.78
CA ALA A 173 -9.27 23.28 -9.43
C ALA A 173 -8.68 24.66 -9.83
N SER A 174 -7.67 25.12 -9.08
CA SER A 174 -6.87 26.30 -9.40
C SER A 174 -5.82 26.06 -10.49
N GLY A 175 -5.73 24.84 -11.03
CA GLY A 175 -4.86 24.50 -12.16
C GLY A 175 -3.43 24.09 -11.80
N LEU A 176 -3.03 24.03 -10.52
CA LEU A 176 -1.67 23.71 -10.10
C LEU A 176 -1.30 22.26 -10.43
N ARG A 177 -0.09 22.03 -10.91
CA ARG A 177 0.47 20.69 -11.13
C ARG A 177 0.76 20.01 -9.81
N ASN A 178 0.80 18.68 -9.79
CA ASN A 178 1.05 17.91 -8.55
C ASN A 178 2.38 18.28 -7.88
N THR A 179 3.39 18.67 -8.64
CA THR A 179 4.67 19.17 -8.10
C THR A 179 4.53 20.49 -7.38
N GLU A 180 3.70 21.39 -7.89
CA GLU A 180 3.41 22.69 -7.28
C GLU A 180 2.56 22.52 -6.01
N ILE A 181 1.55 21.63 -6.07
CA ILE A 181 0.73 21.26 -4.91
C ILE A 181 1.62 20.63 -3.81
N ALA A 182 2.52 19.74 -4.19
CA ALA A 182 3.46 19.11 -3.27
C ALA A 182 4.32 20.13 -2.54
N SER A 183 4.89 21.08 -3.29
CA SER A 183 5.69 22.18 -2.74
C SER A 183 4.87 23.07 -1.81
N GLN A 184 3.67 23.48 -2.23
CA GLN A 184 2.81 24.40 -1.46
C GLN A 184 2.31 23.76 -0.15
N LEU A 185 2.05 22.46 -0.15
CA LEU A 185 1.56 21.72 1.00
C LEU A 185 2.67 21.06 1.82
N MET A 186 3.94 21.22 1.43
CA MET A 186 5.13 20.62 2.06
C MET A 186 5.03 19.09 2.19
N ILE A 187 4.59 18.43 1.13
CA ILE A 187 4.47 16.97 1.04
C ILE A 187 5.15 16.44 -0.23
N SER A 188 5.32 15.12 -0.34
CA SER A 188 5.87 14.52 -1.54
C SER A 188 4.88 14.60 -2.72
N HIS A 189 5.41 14.59 -3.95
CA HIS A 189 4.59 14.46 -5.16
C HIS A 189 3.73 13.18 -5.14
N ASN A 190 4.27 12.08 -4.59
CA ASN A 190 3.55 10.82 -4.44
C ASN A 190 2.40 10.95 -3.45
N THR A 191 2.60 11.68 -2.35
CA THR A 191 1.52 11.98 -1.38
C THR A 191 0.37 12.76 -2.04
N VAL A 192 0.67 13.71 -2.94
CA VAL A 192 -0.39 14.41 -3.71
C VAL A 192 -1.16 13.45 -4.61
N LYS A 193 -0.45 12.61 -5.38
CA LYS A 193 -1.10 11.58 -6.23
C LYS A 193 -1.98 10.66 -5.42
N PHE A 194 -1.50 10.29 -4.24
CA PHE A 194 -2.21 9.46 -3.30
C PHE A 194 -3.57 10.07 -2.90
N HIS A 195 -3.57 11.30 -2.38
CA HIS A 195 -4.81 11.99 -2.02
C HIS A 195 -5.73 12.22 -3.22
N LEU A 196 -5.18 12.47 -4.41
CA LEU A 196 -6.00 12.65 -5.61
C LEU A 196 -6.74 11.39 -6.03
N ARG A 197 -6.15 10.21 -5.83
CA ARG A 197 -6.85 8.94 -6.10
C ARG A 197 -8.02 8.75 -5.12
N ALA A 198 -7.81 9.04 -3.84
CA ALA A 198 -8.87 9.01 -2.85
C ALA A 198 -10.00 10.00 -3.19
N VAL A 199 -9.64 11.23 -3.58
CA VAL A 199 -10.61 12.25 -4.05
C VAL A 199 -11.40 11.76 -5.27
N TYR A 200 -10.72 11.16 -6.26
CA TYR A 200 -11.40 10.67 -7.46
C TYR A 200 -12.38 9.53 -7.14
N ALA A 201 -11.97 8.60 -6.29
CA ALA A 201 -12.84 7.51 -5.83
C ALA A 201 -14.05 8.04 -5.04
N GLN A 202 -13.83 8.99 -4.12
CA GLN A 202 -14.88 9.56 -3.28
C GLN A 202 -15.91 10.37 -4.08
N LEU A 203 -15.45 11.13 -5.09
CA LEU A 203 -16.31 11.95 -5.94
C LEU A 203 -16.89 11.18 -7.13
N GLY A 204 -16.49 9.92 -7.35
CA GLY A 204 -16.93 9.12 -8.49
C GLY A 204 -16.43 9.68 -9.84
N VAL A 205 -15.28 10.38 -9.85
CA VAL A 205 -14.69 10.98 -11.05
C VAL A 205 -13.46 10.21 -11.53
N ARG A 206 -13.14 10.30 -12.82
CA ARG A 206 -12.09 9.48 -13.45
C ARG A 206 -10.78 10.21 -13.71
N ASN A 207 -10.81 11.53 -13.70
CA ASN A 207 -9.67 12.35 -14.09
C ASN A 207 -9.69 13.72 -13.43
N ARG A 208 -8.55 14.44 -13.59
CA ARG A 208 -8.33 15.76 -13.01
C ARG A 208 -9.36 16.81 -13.46
N VAL A 209 -9.78 16.76 -14.72
CA VAL A 209 -10.72 17.73 -15.28
C VAL A 209 -12.10 17.55 -14.64
N GLU A 210 -12.55 16.31 -14.53
CA GLU A 210 -13.80 15.97 -13.85
C GLU A 210 -13.77 16.36 -12.36
N ALA A 211 -12.63 16.15 -11.68
CA ALA A 211 -12.44 16.56 -10.30
C ALA A 211 -12.54 18.09 -10.12
N ALA A 212 -11.89 18.87 -10.98
CA ALA A 212 -11.99 20.32 -10.96
C ALA A 212 -13.43 20.80 -11.22
N GLN A 213 -14.15 20.14 -12.16
CA GLN A 213 -15.56 20.45 -12.42
C GLN A 213 -16.46 20.11 -11.23
N ALA A 214 -16.20 18.97 -10.55
CA ALA A 214 -16.91 18.58 -9.34
C ALA A 214 -16.73 19.65 -8.25
N PHE A 215 -15.50 20.11 -8.01
CA PHE A 215 -15.22 21.19 -7.06
C PHE A 215 -15.96 22.48 -7.39
N ALA A 216 -15.98 22.87 -8.68
CA ALA A 216 -16.70 24.05 -9.11
C ALA A 216 -18.23 23.94 -8.88
N ARG A 217 -18.81 22.73 -8.99
CA ARG A 217 -20.23 22.48 -8.65
C ARG A 217 -20.48 22.60 -7.14
N MET A 218 -19.60 22.00 -6.31
CA MET A 218 -19.69 22.06 -4.84
C MET A 218 -19.73 23.52 -4.34
N ARG A 219 -18.88 24.40 -4.90
CA ARG A 219 -18.83 25.82 -4.51
C ARG A 219 -20.02 26.66 -4.97
N ARG A 220 -20.80 26.21 -5.94
CA ARG A 220 -22.01 26.91 -6.43
C ARG A 220 -23.28 26.46 -5.74
N GLY A 221 -23.28 25.32 -5.07
CA GLY A 221 -24.44 24.72 -4.42
C GLY A 221 -24.49 24.91 -2.89
N GLY A 222 -23.48 25.51 -2.31
CA GLY A 222 -23.43 25.97 -0.91
C GLY A 222 -23.45 27.48 -0.83
#